data_93b7407464f14936ca55e6b5917d9182
#
_entry.id   93b7407464f14936ca55e6b5917d9182
#
_cell.length_a   1.000
_cell.length_b   1.000
_cell.length_c   1.000
_cell.angle_alpha   90.00
_cell.angle_beta   90.00
_cell.angle_gamma   90.00
#
_symmetry.space_group_name_H-M   'P 1'
#
loop_
_entity.id
_entity.type
_entity.pdbx_description
1 polymer ?
#
loop_
_entity_poly.entity_id
_entity_poly.type
_entity_poly.pdbx_seq_one_letter_code
_entity_poly.pdbx_strand_id
1 'polypeptide(L)'
;QWPTESNTREISNQESTYNSNFNDSESSLTEPLTTFSDPDVGEENSLEIQGNYFDVQNKDLSLKIDSKTGRFVYSELKNITKEKDGTAPFEIFGKTKSPDSFKENLYFANSGFYVQGEGYLNPNFSEISENLNEGGEIEYQLLGSSERFDFVRKISSSSTGYKISVEDSVFSKSNEQLQVTPYVVIERDGSPVEEGGLMYTYLGPVFSSSNDTYEKYDFEDIKEAPYQNKSLGGWVALIQHYFLSAWVPNQSSEYLYQARYSNRSERFSLGYTSRESVVNYGDSISTKNILYV
;
A
#
# COMPACT_ATOMS: atom_id res chain seq x y z
N GLN A 1 -6.40 44.69 -25.19
CA GLN A 1 -7.83 44.62 -24.95
C GLN A 1 -8.25 43.19 -24.97
N TRP A 2 -8.64 42.68 -23.82
CA TRP A 2 -9.23 41.35 -23.63
C TRP A 2 -10.76 41.52 -23.68
N PRO A 3 -11.54 40.61 -24.26
CA PRO A 3 -12.98 40.57 -24.10
C PRO A 3 -13.32 39.77 -22.84
N THR A 4 -14.13 40.38 -22.00
CA THR A 4 -14.82 39.83 -20.83
C THR A 4 -16.08 39.09 -21.25
N GLU A 5 -16.44 38.12 -20.40
CA GLU A 5 -17.77 37.52 -20.16
C GLU A 5 -18.24 36.38 -21.07
N SER A 6 -18.35 35.19 -20.45
CA SER A 6 -19.46 34.28 -20.69
C SER A 6 -19.75 33.35 -19.52
N ASN A 7 -20.90 33.57 -18.95
CA ASN A 7 -21.85 32.66 -18.27
C ASN A 7 -21.32 31.39 -17.59
N THR A 8 -21.15 31.49 -16.30
CA THR A 8 -21.08 30.36 -15.37
C THR A 8 -22.49 29.83 -15.11
N ARG A 9 -22.79 28.62 -15.56
CA ARG A 9 -23.95 27.85 -15.05
C ARG A 9 -23.53 27.23 -13.74
N GLU A 10 -24.18 27.64 -12.66
CA GLU A 10 -24.09 27.00 -11.36
C GLU A 10 -24.60 25.57 -11.44
N ILE A 11 -23.71 24.62 -11.21
CA ILE A 11 -24.07 23.25 -10.87
C ILE A 11 -24.05 23.18 -9.36
N SER A 12 -25.22 23.03 -8.75
CA SER A 12 -25.38 22.84 -7.32
C SER A 12 -24.72 21.53 -6.89
N ASN A 13 -23.55 21.63 -6.30
CA ASN A 13 -22.97 20.56 -5.50
C ASN A 13 -23.76 20.49 -4.18
N GLN A 14 -24.48 19.39 -3.99
CA GLN A 14 -24.91 19.00 -2.66
C GLN A 14 -23.67 18.51 -1.91
N GLU A 15 -23.07 19.40 -1.15
CA GLU A 15 -22.14 19.04 -0.09
C GLU A 15 -22.91 18.26 0.97
N SER A 16 -22.57 17.00 1.15
CA SER A 16 -22.95 16.26 2.34
C SER A 16 -22.18 16.87 3.51
N THR A 17 -22.89 17.63 4.33
CA THR A 17 -22.38 18.21 5.57
C THR A 17 -21.97 17.12 6.53
N TYR A 18 -20.66 16.87 6.62
CA TYR A 18 -20.06 16.15 7.72
C TYR A 18 -20.09 17.05 8.96
N ASN A 19 -21.00 16.78 9.89
CA ASN A 19 -21.01 17.42 11.20
C ASN A 19 -19.82 16.94 12.01
N SER A 20 -18.77 17.74 12.06
CA SER A 20 -17.66 17.58 12.99
C SER A 20 -18.04 18.12 14.35
N ASN A 21 -18.70 17.34 15.17
CA ASN A 21 -18.71 17.54 16.61
C ASN A 21 -17.48 16.85 17.19
N PHE A 22 -16.36 17.58 17.26
CA PHE A 22 -15.20 17.17 18.03
C PHE A 22 -15.51 17.34 19.51
N ASN A 23 -15.89 16.27 20.18
CA ASN A 23 -15.64 16.13 21.60
C ASN A 23 -14.20 15.64 21.74
N ASP A 24 -13.38 16.44 22.43
CA ASP A 24 -12.07 16.05 22.97
C ASP A 24 -12.26 14.91 23.99
N SER A 25 -12.41 13.70 23.49
CA SER A 25 -12.03 12.51 24.21
C SER A 25 -10.81 11.95 23.49
N GLU A 26 -9.69 11.86 24.20
CA GLU A 26 -8.48 11.13 23.82
C GLU A 26 -8.82 9.67 23.51
N SER A 27 -9.45 9.43 22.37
CA SER A 27 -9.63 8.09 21.85
C SER A 27 -8.53 7.83 20.84
N SER A 28 -7.45 7.39 21.38
CA SER A 28 -6.57 6.32 20.94
C SER A 28 -6.52 6.07 19.44
N LEU A 29 -5.61 6.78 18.77
CA LEU A 29 -4.82 6.18 17.71
C LEU A 29 -3.93 5.13 18.41
N THR A 30 -4.53 4.16 19.04
CA THR A 30 -3.89 3.12 19.82
C THR A 30 -4.30 1.79 19.23
N GLU A 31 -3.54 1.33 18.38
CA GLU A 31 -2.73 0.15 18.60
C GLU A 31 -1.66 0.17 17.54
N PRO A 32 -0.45 -0.01 17.95
CA PRO A 32 0.61 -0.14 17.00
C PRO A 32 0.20 -1.28 16.08
N LEU A 33 0.57 -1.19 14.82
CA LEU A 33 0.67 -2.33 13.91
C LEU A 33 1.45 -3.44 14.63
N THR A 34 0.80 -4.13 15.58
CA THR A 34 1.45 -5.05 16.50
C THR A 34 1.97 -6.27 15.81
N THR A 35 1.75 -6.39 14.58
CA THR A 35 2.40 -7.31 13.66
C THR A 35 1.76 -7.12 12.30
N PHE A 36 2.47 -6.65 11.30
CA PHE A 36 2.27 -7.15 9.96
C PHE A 36 2.79 -8.60 9.92
N SER A 37 2.63 -9.35 11.01
CA SER A 37 2.87 -10.77 10.98
C SER A 37 1.75 -11.37 10.16
N ASP A 38 2.11 -12.20 9.23
CA ASP A 38 1.17 -13.09 8.57
C ASP A 38 0.18 -13.62 9.59
N PRO A 39 -1.15 -13.59 9.30
CA PRO A 39 -2.08 -14.37 10.09
C PRO A 39 -1.56 -15.79 10.02
N ASP A 40 -1.17 -16.32 11.15
CA ASP A 40 -0.68 -17.65 11.46
C ASP A 40 -0.58 -18.59 10.23
N VAL A 41 0.44 -18.36 9.39
CA VAL A 41 0.82 -19.35 8.41
C VAL A 41 1.63 -20.36 9.20
N GLY A 42 0.91 -21.34 9.72
CA GLY A 42 1.53 -22.51 10.33
C GLY A 42 2.61 -23.01 9.40
N GLU A 43 3.78 -23.22 10.01
CA GLU A 43 4.92 -24.02 9.56
C GLU A 43 5.17 -24.12 8.04
N GLU A 44 6.33 -23.59 7.64
CA GLU A 44 7.06 -24.03 6.43
C GLU A 44 6.23 -24.12 5.15
N ASN A 45 5.74 -23.01 4.65
CA ASN A 45 5.58 -22.94 3.22
C ASN A 45 6.60 -21.94 2.69
N SER A 46 7.63 -22.50 2.03
CA SER A 46 8.40 -21.81 1.01
C SER A 46 7.49 -20.80 0.33
N LEU A 47 7.95 -19.57 0.21
CA LEU A 47 7.30 -18.52 -0.58
C LEU A 47 7.30 -18.92 -2.08
N GLU A 48 6.83 -20.11 -2.37
CA GLU A 48 6.41 -20.45 -3.70
C GLU A 48 5.21 -19.59 -3.98
N ILE A 49 5.40 -18.67 -4.91
CA ILE A 49 4.35 -17.94 -5.57
C ILE A 49 3.48 -18.96 -6.31
N GLN A 50 2.76 -19.79 -5.58
CA GLN A 50 1.76 -20.75 -6.07
C GLN A 50 0.37 -20.17 -5.84
N GLY A 51 0.17 -18.93 -6.28
CA GLY A 51 -1.11 -18.27 -6.16
C GLY A 51 -1.72 -17.98 -7.52
N ASN A 52 -3.03 -17.84 -7.56
CA ASN A 52 -3.68 -17.17 -8.66
C ASN A 52 -3.32 -15.68 -8.56
N TYR A 53 -2.78 -15.12 -9.63
CA TYR A 53 -2.44 -13.71 -9.72
C TYR A 53 -3.37 -13.02 -10.70
N PHE A 54 -3.64 -11.77 -10.39
CA PHE A 54 -4.20 -10.83 -11.34
C PHE A 54 -3.10 -9.90 -11.86
N ASP A 55 -3.06 -9.73 -13.17
CA ASP A 55 -2.14 -8.83 -13.83
C ASP A 55 -2.78 -7.45 -14.01
N VAL A 56 -2.07 -6.41 -13.61
CA VAL A 56 -2.40 -5.00 -13.82
C VAL A 56 -1.25 -4.35 -14.54
N GLN A 57 -1.48 -3.73 -15.69
CA GLN A 57 -0.40 -3.20 -16.50
C GLN A 57 -0.77 -1.96 -17.29
N ASN A 58 0.23 -1.16 -17.61
CA ASN A 58 0.21 -0.12 -18.61
C ASN A 58 1.44 -0.27 -19.54
N LYS A 59 1.78 0.76 -20.32
CA LYS A 59 2.92 0.69 -21.25
C LYS A 59 4.28 0.58 -20.57
N ASP A 60 4.41 1.12 -19.36
CA ASP A 60 5.70 1.24 -18.65
C ASP A 60 5.84 0.29 -17.47
N LEU A 61 4.71 -0.16 -16.91
CA LEU A 61 4.65 -0.93 -15.66
C LEU A 61 3.81 -2.19 -15.83
N SER A 62 4.26 -3.30 -15.23
CA SER A 62 3.48 -4.50 -15.01
C SER A 62 3.49 -4.84 -13.52
N LEU A 63 2.33 -5.20 -12.96
CA LEU A 63 2.15 -5.58 -11.57
C LEU A 63 1.42 -6.92 -11.50
N LYS A 64 1.77 -7.76 -10.50
CA LYS A 64 0.99 -8.94 -10.15
C LYS A 64 0.43 -8.78 -8.74
N ILE A 65 -0.86 -9.06 -8.62
CA ILE A 65 -1.60 -9.01 -7.37
C ILE A 65 -1.97 -10.43 -6.97
N ASP A 66 -1.57 -10.82 -5.78
CA ASP A 66 -1.99 -12.09 -5.20
C ASP A 66 -3.49 -12.07 -4.91
N SER A 67 -4.22 -13.04 -5.46
CA SER A 67 -5.69 -13.05 -5.38
C SER A 67 -6.20 -13.26 -3.96
N LYS A 68 -5.47 -14.00 -3.12
CA LYS A 68 -5.89 -14.31 -1.75
C LYS A 68 -5.68 -13.12 -0.81
N THR A 69 -4.50 -12.54 -0.86
CA THR A 69 -4.06 -11.52 0.10
C THR A 69 -4.23 -10.09 -0.41
N GLY A 70 -4.37 -9.90 -1.72
CA GLY A 70 -4.39 -8.58 -2.36
C GLY A 70 -3.03 -7.89 -2.45
N ARG A 71 -1.93 -8.55 -2.09
CA ARG A 71 -0.57 -8.00 -2.12
C ARG A 71 -0.09 -7.77 -3.55
N PHE A 72 0.60 -6.65 -3.78
CA PHE A 72 1.37 -6.40 -4.99
C PHE A 72 2.71 -7.12 -4.85
N VAL A 73 2.78 -8.35 -5.36
CA VAL A 73 3.88 -9.30 -5.11
C VAL A 73 4.96 -9.29 -6.18
N TYR A 74 4.72 -8.61 -7.29
CA TYR A 74 5.65 -8.46 -8.39
C TYR A 74 5.45 -7.14 -9.09
N SER A 75 6.53 -6.50 -9.51
CA SER A 75 6.50 -5.33 -10.40
C SER A 75 7.66 -5.34 -11.35
N GLU A 76 7.39 -4.95 -12.59
CA GLU A 76 8.35 -4.89 -13.70
C GLU A 76 8.28 -3.51 -14.35
N LEU A 77 9.42 -2.83 -14.41
CA LEU A 77 9.59 -1.57 -15.15
C LEU A 77 9.96 -1.92 -16.59
N LYS A 78 8.97 -1.96 -17.49
CA LYS A 78 9.12 -2.51 -18.86
C LYS A 78 10.18 -1.82 -19.72
N ASN A 79 10.43 -0.54 -19.46
CA ASN A 79 11.36 0.29 -20.24
C ASN A 79 12.71 0.49 -19.56
N ILE A 80 12.96 -0.18 -18.44
CA ILE A 80 14.21 -0.11 -17.68
C ILE A 80 14.76 -1.51 -17.55
N THR A 81 16.01 -1.72 -17.94
CA THR A 81 16.68 -3.03 -17.87
C THR A 81 17.58 -3.16 -16.65
N LYS A 82 17.74 -4.37 -16.13
CA LYS A 82 18.64 -4.67 -15.00
C LYS A 82 20.09 -4.36 -15.33
N GLU A 83 20.49 -4.61 -16.56
CA GLU A 83 21.83 -4.36 -17.08
C GLU A 83 21.78 -3.38 -18.24
N LYS A 84 22.84 -2.58 -18.43
CA LYS A 84 22.92 -1.53 -19.43
C LYS A 84 22.61 -1.99 -20.86
N ASP A 85 23.03 -3.18 -21.22
CA ASP A 85 22.83 -3.77 -22.55
C ASP A 85 21.99 -5.05 -22.49
N GLY A 86 21.29 -5.26 -21.35
CA GLY A 86 20.44 -6.42 -21.09
C GLY A 86 19.04 -6.26 -21.70
N THR A 87 18.31 -7.38 -21.73
CA THR A 87 16.89 -7.40 -22.15
C THR A 87 15.94 -7.67 -20.98
N ALA A 88 16.47 -8.09 -19.82
CA ALA A 88 15.67 -8.38 -18.65
C ALA A 88 15.21 -7.08 -18.00
N PRO A 89 13.89 -6.87 -17.80
CA PRO A 89 13.36 -5.66 -17.19
C PRO A 89 13.77 -5.56 -15.71
N PHE A 90 13.74 -4.33 -15.19
CA PHE A 90 14.02 -4.09 -13.78
C PHE A 90 12.78 -4.43 -12.95
N GLU A 91 12.99 -5.25 -11.91
CA GLU A 91 11.95 -5.65 -10.97
C GLU A 91 12.15 -4.89 -9.65
N ILE A 92 11.07 -4.31 -9.10
CA ILE A 92 11.08 -3.67 -7.79
C ILE A 92 10.50 -4.64 -6.75
N PHE A 93 9.23 -5.03 -6.91
CA PHE A 93 8.64 -6.09 -6.08
C PHE A 93 9.00 -7.46 -6.63
N GLY A 94 9.14 -8.41 -5.75
CA GLY A 94 9.49 -9.77 -6.13
C GLY A 94 10.24 -10.51 -5.05
N LYS A 95 10.84 -11.63 -5.45
CA LYS A 95 11.66 -12.45 -4.56
C LYS A 95 12.98 -11.75 -4.26
N THR A 96 13.36 -11.73 -2.98
CA THR A 96 14.66 -11.27 -2.50
C THR A 96 15.41 -12.44 -1.90
N LYS A 97 16.75 -12.42 -2.00
CA LYS A 97 17.62 -13.42 -1.38
C LYS A 97 18.49 -12.75 -0.33
N SER A 98 18.40 -13.21 0.90
CA SER A 98 19.36 -12.80 1.91
C SER A 98 20.71 -13.49 1.69
N PRO A 99 21.85 -12.78 1.73
CA PRO A 99 23.17 -13.39 1.62
C PRO A 99 23.46 -14.39 2.73
N ASP A 100 22.87 -14.17 3.91
CA ASP A 100 23.14 -14.93 5.12
C ASP A 100 22.12 -16.04 5.41
N SER A 101 21.02 -16.06 4.68
CA SER A 101 20.02 -17.11 4.80
C SER A 101 19.65 -17.65 3.42
N PHE A 102 19.56 -18.98 3.27
CA PHE A 102 19.06 -19.62 2.06
C PHE A 102 17.54 -19.39 1.86
N LYS A 103 16.92 -18.60 2.74
CA LYS A 103 15.50 -18.30 2.74
C LYS A 103 15.18 -17.26 1.68
N GLU A 104 14.33 -17.62 0.74
CA GLU A 104 13.75 -16.66 -0.19
C GLU A 104 12.75 -15.79 0.57
N ASN A 105 12.90 -14.49 0.45
CA ASN A 105 11.97 -13.51 1.00
C ASN A 105 11.20 -12.86 -0.15
N LEU A 106 10.11 -12.18 0.19
CA LEU A 106 9.29 -11.45 -0.77
C LEU A 106 9.29 -9.96 -0.41
N TYR A 107 9.63 -9.12 -1.38
CA TYR A 107 9.42 -7.70 -1.33
C TYR A 107 8.07 -7.39 -1.99
N PHE A 108 7.15 -6.78 -1.23
CA PHE A 108 5.80 -6.48 -1.71
C PHE A 108 5.24 -5.20 -1.10
N ALA A 109 4.20 -4.67 -1.72
CA ALA A 109 3.33 -3.66 -1.14
C ALA A 109 1.92 -4.22 -0.93
N ASN A 110 1.20 -3.68 0.03
CA ASN A 110 -0.21 -3.99 0.25
C ASN A 110 -0.97 -2.79 0.81
N SER A 111 -2.28 -2.81 0.61
CA SER A 111 -3.25 -1.96 1.29
C SER A 111 -4.45 -2.80 1.70
N GLY A 112 -5.25 -2.32 2.64
CA GLY A 112 -6.42 -3.07 3.08
C GLY A 112 -6.93 -2.61 4.43
N PHE A 113 -7.53 -3.55 5.15
CA PHE A 113 -8.22 -3.27 6.41
C PHE A 113 -7.79 -4.23 7.50
N TYR A 114 -7.59 -3.68 8.68
CA TYR A 114 -7.39 -4.41 9.92
C TYR A 114 -8.65 -4.32 10.76
N VAL A 115 -9.08 -5.42 11.34
CA VAL A 115 -10.24 -5.47 12.25
C VAL A 115 -9.76 -5.87 13.63
N GLN A 116 -10.12 -5.08 14.63
CA GLN A 116 -9.75 -5.36 16.00
C GLN A 116 -10.28 -6.74 16.45
N GLY A 117 -9.39 -7.59 16.96
CA GLY A 117 -9.71 -8.95 17.37
C GLY A 117 -9.69 -10.01 16.25
N GLU A 118 -9.67 -9.62 14.97
CA GLU A 118 -9.60 -10.54 13.82
C GLU A 118 -8.27 -10.46 13.06
N GLY A 119 -7.61 -9.29 13.09
CA GLY A 119 -6.38 -9.05 12.36
C GLY A 119 -6.59 -8.46 10.96
N TYR A 120 -5.62 -8.70 10.07
CA TYR A 120 -5.65 -8.23 8.69
C TYR A 120 -6.62 -9.05 7.85
N LEU A 121 -7.51 -8.36 7.15
CA LEU A 121 -8.49 -9.03 6.31
C LEU A 121 -7.85 -9.48 4.99
N ASN A 122 -8.13 -10.73 4.63
CA ASN A 122 -7.79 -11.26 3.31
C ASN A 122 -8.98 -11.07 2.37
N PRO A 123 -8.84 -10.31 1.27
CA PRO A 123 -9.95 -10.00 0.39
C PRO A 123 -10.43 -11.22 -0.43
N ASN A 124 -9.58 -12.23 -0.63
CA ASN A 124 -9.90 -13.41 -1.44
C ASN A 124 -10.54 -13.02 -2.78
N PHE A 125 -9.86 -12.15 -3.54
CA PHE A 125 -10.32 -11.71 -4.85
C PHE A 125 -10.54 -12.89 -5.80
N SER A 126 -11.72 -12.99 -6.35
CA SER A 126 -12.13 -14.07 -7.26
C SER A 126 -12.35 -13.60 -8.70
N GLU A 127 -12.52 -12.29 -8.88
CA GLU A 127 -12.85 -11.69 -10.16
C GLU A 127 -12.01 -10.44 -10.41
N ILE A 128 -11.66 -10.22 -11.67
CA ILE A 128 -11.07 -8.97 -12.17
C ILE A 128 -11.78 -8.54 -13.45
N SER A 129 -12.08 -7.26 -13.57
CA SER A 129 -12.51 -6.64 -14.80
C SER A 129 -11.60 -5.47 -15.15
N GLU A 130 -11.44 -5.21 -16.45
CA GLU A 130 -10.65 -4.11 -16.99
C GLU A 130 -11.55 -3.21 -17.83
N ASN A 131 -11.45 -1.91 -17.60
CA ASN A 131 -12.16 -0.88 -18.36
C ASN A 131 -11.19 0.22 -18.77
N LEU A 132 -11.35 0.73 -19.97
CA LEU A 132 -10.68 1.95 -20.43
C LEU A 132 -11.69 3.10 -20.31
N ASN A 133 -11.38 4.09 -19.48
CA ASN A 133 -12.26 5.24 -19.35
C ASN A 133 -12.08 6.25 -20.52
N GLU A 134 -13.01 7.19 -20.66
CA GLU A 134 -12.97 8.20 -21.73
C GLU A 134 -11.72 9.11 -21.65
N GLY A 135 -11.07 9.21 -20.48
CA GLY A 135 -9.84 9.94 -20.26
C GLY A 135 -8.56 9.17 -20.65
N GLY A 136 -8.69 7.91 -21.12
CA GLY A 136 -7.57 7.06 -21.48
C GLY A 136 -6.85 6.45 -20.29
N GLU A 137 -7.44 6.47 -19.09
CA GLU A 137 -6.99 5.71 -17.94
C GLU A 137 -7.52 4.28 -18.00
N ILE A 138 -6.68 3.36 -17.61
CA ILE A 138 -7.04 1.95 -17.45
C ILE A 138 -7.50 1.76 -16.00
N GLU A 139 -8.71 1.24 -15.83
CA GLU A 139 -9.25 0.89 -14.51
C GLU A 139 -9.47 -0.62 -14.41
N TYR A 140 -8.91 -1.21 -13.37
CA TYR A 140 -9.17 -2.59 -12.98
C TYR A 140 -10.04 -2.59 -11.74
N GLN A 141 -11.03 -3.48 -11.71
CA GLN A 141 -11.85 -3.70 -10.53
C GLN A 141 -11.74 -5.17 -10.13
N LEU A 142 -11.30 -5.40 -8.89
CA LEU A 142 -11.20 -6.71 -8.27
C LEU A 142 -12.32 -6.86 -7.25
N LEU A 143 -13.00 -8.01 -7.29
CA LEU A 143 -14.06 -8.35 -6.36
C LEU A 143 -13.65 -9.56 -5.53
N GLY A 144 -13.90 -9.49 -4.24
CA GLY A 144 -13.64 -10.57 -3.30
C GLY A 144 -14.71 -10.66 -2.23
N SER A 145 -14.78 -11.80 -1.58
CA SER A 145 -15.78 -12.05 -0.55
C SER A 145 -15.25 -13.02 0.51
N SER A 146 -15.65 -12.78 1.75
CA SER A 146 -15.50 -13.67 2.87
C SER A 146 -16.85 -13.87 3.55
N GLU A 147 -16.91 -14.65 4.62
CA GLU A 147 -18.15 -14.86 5.39
C GLU A 147 -18.70 -13.53 5.95
N ARG A 148 -17.82 -12.62 6.41
CA ARG A 148 -18.19 -11.40 7.13
C ARG A 148 -18.08 -10.12 6.30
N PHE A 149 -17.40 -10.15 5.14
CA PHE A 149 -17.10 -8.97 4.34
C PHE A 149 -17.16 -9.24 2.85
N ASP A 150 -17.59 -8.24 2.10
CA ASP A 150 -17.33 -8.14 0.67
C ASP A 150 -16.29 -7.06 0.42
N PHE A 151 -15.43 -7.30 -0.57
CA PHE A 151 -14.29 -6.44 -0.90
C PHE A 151 -14.37 -5.96 -2.34
N VAL A 152 -14.04 -4.69 -2.53
CA VAL A 152 -13.85 -4.12 -3.86
C VAL A 152 -12.54 -3.36 -3.85
N ARG A 153 -11.63 -3.69 -4.77
CA ARG A 153 -10.44 -2.89 -5.06
C ARG A 153 -10.55 -2.32 -6.46
N LYS A 154 -10.41 -1.02 -6.57
CA LYS A 154 -10.26 -0.33 -7.86
C LYS A 154 -8.82 0.14 -8.01
N ILE A 155 -8.23 -0.15 -9.15
CA ILE A 155 -6.87 0.26 -9.48
C ILE A 155 -6.95 1.06 -10.77
N SER A 156 -6.53 2.32 -10.71
CA SER A 156 -6.51 3.19 -11.89
C SER A 156 -5.08 3.61 -12.21
N SER A 157 -4.74 3.55 -13.48
CA SER A 157 -3.42 3.91 -14.00
C SER A 157 -3.58 4.68 -15.30
N SER A 158 -2.78 5.71 -15.50
CA SER A 158 -2.62 6.30 -16.83
C SER A 158 -2.03 5.28 -17.79
N SER A 159 -2.17 5.50 -19.09
CA SER A 159 -1.63 4.61 -20.12
C SER A 159 -0.09 4.47 -20.05
N THR A 160 0.59 5.38 -19.35
CA THR A 160 2.03 5.43 -19.14
C THR A 160 2.38 5.83 -17.70
N GLY A 161 3.64 5.57 -17.29
CA GLY A 161 4.19 5.97 -16.00
C GLY A 161 4.02 4.93 -14.91
N TYR A 162 4.42 5.29 -13.71
CA TYR A 162 4.63 4.40 -12.56
C TYR A 162 3.72 4.73 -11.38
N LYS A 163 2.70 5.55 -11.61
CA LYS A 163 1.71 5.97 -10.63
C LYS A 163 0.45 5.13 -10.75
N ILE A 164 0.07 4.49 -9.65
CA ILE A 164 -1.14 3.66 -9.52
C ILE A 164 -2.03 4.26 -8.43
N SER A 165 -3.29 4.53 -8.74
CA SER A 165 -4.30 4.86 -7.74
C SER A 165 -4.98 3.57 -7.28
N VAL A 166 -4.99 3.33 -5.98
CA VAL A 166 -5.61 2.16 -5.35
C VAL A 166 -6.72 2.63 -4.43
N GLU A 167 -7.94 2.20 -4.69
CA GLU A 167 -9.10 2.46 -3.85
C GLU A 167 -9.64 1.13 -3.35
N ASP A 168 -9.55 0.92 -2.04
CA ASP A 168 -10.05 -0.25 -1.35
C ASP A 168 -11.34 0.07 -0.64
N SER A 169 -12.33 -0.81 -0.77
CA SER A 169 -13.61 -0.74 -0.07
C SER A 169 -13.94 -2.07 0.57
N VAL A 170 -14.46 -2.03 1.79
CA VAL A 170 -14.97 -3.18 2.50
C VAL A 170 -16.40 -2.92 2.94
N PHE A 171 -17.27 -3.91 2.74
CA PHE A 171 -18.69 -3.88 3.08
C PHE A 171 -18.94 -4.94 4.16
N SER A 172 -19.50 -4.52 5.29
CA SER A 172 -19.77 -5.43 6.40
C SER A 172 -21.05 -6.24 6.18
N LYS A 173 -20.93 -7.56 6.32
CA LYS A 173 -22.03 -8.52 6.40
C LYS A 173 -22.23 -9.04 7.84
N SER A 174 -21.44 -8.53 8.78
CA SER A 174 -21.48 -8.93 10.19
C SER A 174 -22.59 -8.21 10.94
N ASN A 175 -23.35 -8.94 11.74
CA ASN A 175 -24.34 -8.36 12.64
C ASN A 175 -23.70 -7.68 13.88
N GLU A 176 -22.39 -7.85 14.07
CA GLU A 176 -21.63 -7.23 15.15
C GLU A 176 -21.05 -5.89 14.70
N GLN A 177 -20.93 -4.96 15.63
CA GLN A 177 -20.20 -3.72 15.41
C GLN A 177 -18.70 -4.02 15.39
N LEU A 178 -18.01 -3.57 14.34
CA LEU A 178 -16.60 -3.84 14.12
C LEU A 178 -15.79 -2.55 14.12
N GLN A 179 -14.60 -2.61 14.69
CA GLN A 179 -13.61 -1.54 14.62
C GLN A 179 -12.63 -1.85 13.49
N VAL A 180 -12.66 -1.02 12.45
CA VAL A 180 -11.94 -1.23 11.20
C VAL A 180 -10.94 -0.10 10.97
N THR A 181 -9.69 -0.46 10.76
CA THR A 181 -8.60 0.48 10.49
C THR A 181 -8.02 0.23 9.10
N PRO A 182 -8.13 1.19 8.17
CA PRO A 182 -7.45 1.11 6.89
C PRO A 182 -5.93 1.24 7.08
N TYR A 183 -5.16 0.48 6.29
CA TYR A 183 -3.71 0.51 6.32
C TYR A 183 -3.09 0.40 4.93
N VAL A 184 -1.85 0.82 4.82
CA VAL A 184 -0.93 0.48 3.72
C VAL A 184 0.39 -0.01 4.30
N VAL A 185 1.08 -0.86 3.57
CA VAL A 185 2.38 -1.40 3.96
C VAL A 185 3.27 -1.65 2.76
N ILE A 186 4.56 -1.52 2.97
CA ILE A 186 5.64 -2.05 2.15
C ILE A 186 6.43 -2.99 3.06
N GLU A 187 6.69 -4.20 2.62
CA GLU A 187 7.46 -5.19 3.36
C GLU A 187 8.61 -5.76 2.55
N ARG A 188 9.79 -5.84 3.16
CA ARG A 188 10.93 -6.60 2.61
C ARG A 188 11.86 -7.05 3.74
N ASP A 189 12.82 -7.92 3.40
CA ASP A 189 13.98 -8.18 4.23
C ASP A 189 15.02 -7.05 4.13
N GLY A 190 16.02 -7.08 4.98
CA GLY A 190 17.14 -6.14 4.96
C GLY A 190 18.25 -6.49 3.96
N SER A 191 18.02 -7.43 3.03
CA SER A 191 19.04 -7.86 2.07
C SER A 191 19.51 -6.70 1.22
N PRO A 192 20.83 -6.53 1.04
CA PRO A 192 21.35 -5.56 0.11
C PRO A 192 20.86 -5.86 -1.31
N VAL A 193 20.65 -4.84 -2.10
CA VAL A 193 20.47 -5.02 -3.55
C VAL A 193 21.83 -5.42 -4.09
N GLU A 194 21.91 -6.52 -4.89
CA GLU A 194 23.18 -6.94 -5.50
C GLU A 194 23.78 -5.79 -6.31
N GLU A 195 24.96 -5.37 -5.92
CA GLU A 195 25.68 -4.28 -6.53
C GLU A 195 27.01 -4.70 -7.09
N GLY A 196 27.23 -4.34 -8.33
CA GLY A 196 28.54 -4.35 -8.98
C GLY A 196 29.30 -3.03 -8.87
N GLY A 197 29.21 -2.26 -7.75
CA GLY A 197 29.78 -0.93 -7.69
C GLY A 197 30.44 -0.56 -6.35
N LEU A 198 31.48 0.27 -6.44
CA LEU A 198 32.21 0.82 -5.30
C LEU A 198 31.48 1.99 -4.58
N MET A 199 30.29 2.38 -5.03
CA MET A 199 29.53 3.48 -4.43
C MET A 199 28.43 2.95 -3.53
N TYR A 200 28.49 3.39 -2.26
CA TYR A 200 27.41 3.19 -1.31
C TYR A 200 26.18 3.99 -1.74
N THR A 201 25.09 3.31 -1.98
CA THR A 201 23.79 3.92 -2.23
C THR A 201 22.83 3.58 -1.11
N TYR A 202 21.94 4.53 -0.80
CA TYR A 202 20.98 4.34 0.26
C TYR A 202 19.97 3.23 -0.08
N LEU A 203 19.81 2.31 0.85
CA LEU A 203 18.74 1.32 0.86
C LEU A 203 18.04 1.43 2.20
N GLY A 204 16.78 1.86 2.20
CA GLY A 204 16.04 1.97 3.45
C GLY A 204 14.76 2.80 3.35
N PRO A 205 14.01 2.81 4.45
CA PRO A 205 12.82 3.61 4.61
C PRO A 205 13.08 5.11 4.58
N VAL A 206 12.13 5.84 3.98
CA VAL A 206 12.06 7.30 4.04
C VAL A 206 10.62 7.70 4.32
N PHE A 207 10.46 8.66 5.21
CA PHE A 207 9.17 9.23 5.58
C PHE A 207 9.11 10.71 5.24
N SER A 208 7.91 11.18 4.90
CA SER A 208 7.61 12.59 4.84
C SER A 208 6.45 12.88 5.78
N SER A 209 6.62 13.90 6.57
CA SER A 209 5.60 14.38 7.50
C SER A 209 5.44 15.90 7.39
N SER A 210 4.47 16.45 8.11
CA SER A 210 4.29 17.90 8.22
C SER A 210 5.48 18.60 8.89
N ASN A 211 6.26 17.89 9.69
CA ASN A 211 7.41 18.42 10.45
C ASN A 211 8.74 18.20 9.73
N ASP A 212 8.87 17.09 9.00
CA ASP A 212 10.06 16.76 8.23
C ASP A 212 9.64 16.19 6.87
N THR A 213 10.07 16.84 5.82
CA THR A 213 9.67 16.49 4.46
C THR A 213 10.46 15.34 3.85
N TYR A 214 11.57 14.93 4.48
CA TYR A 214 12.44 13.86 3.99
C TYR A 214 13.29 13.25 5.11
N GLU A 215 12.69 12.42 5.94
CA GLU A 215 13.33 11.75 7.06
C GLU A 215 13.75 10.33 6.67
N LYS A 216 15.07 10.08 6.67
CA LYS A 216 15.62 8.73 6.51
C LYS A 216 15.66 8.05 7.85
N TYR A 217 15.29 6.78 7.86
CA TYR A 217 15.35 5.94 9.06
C TYR A 217 15.89 4.56 8.68
N ASP A 218 17.14 4.30 9.02
CA ASP A 218 17.84 3.12 8.54
C ASP A 218 17.30 1.81 9.14
N PHE A 219 17.53 0.70 8.46
CA PHE A 219 17.09 -0.61 8.95
C PHE A 219 17.66 -0.96 10.34
N GLU A 220 18.88 -0.55 10.64
CA GLU A 220 19.47 -0.77 11.96
C GLU A 220 18.74 0.05 13.04
N ASP A 221 18.39 1.29 12.76
CA ASP A 221 17.59 2.13 13.66
C ASP A 221 16.23 1.47 13.96
N ILE A 222 15.58 0.88 12.93
CA ILE A 222 14.30 0.19 13.12
C ILE A 222 14.43 -1.08 13.97
N LYS A 223 15.56 -1.79 13.89
CA LYS A 223 15.83 -2.94 14.76
C LYS A 223 15.99 -2.52 16.21
N GLU A 224 16.65 -1.37 16.45
CA GLU A 224 16.84 -0.83 17.79
C GLU A 224 15.56 -0.27 18.38
N ALA A 225 14.79 0.49 17.58
CA ALA A 225 13.51 1.07 17.99
C ALA A 225 12.54 1.22 16.83
N PRO A 226 11.26 0.83 16.99
CA PRO A 226 10.26 1.08 15.96
C PRO A 226 10.08 2.57 15.68
N TYR A 227 9.95 2.93 14.39
CA TYR A 227 9.56 4.28 14.00
C TYR A 227 8.06 4.48 14.18
N GLN A 228 7.67 5.64 14.71
CA GLN A 228 6.27 6.02 14.83
C GLN A 228 6.12 7.54 14.80
N ASN A 229 5.32 8.06 13.88
CA ASN A 229 5.05 9.49 13.76
C ASN A 229 3.63 9.76 13.25
N LYS A 230 2.92 10.70 13.89
CA LYS A 230 1.61 11.19 13.43
C LYS A 230 1.82 12.41 12.55
N SER A 231 1.16 12.43 11.38
CA SER A 231 1.26 13.54 10.45
C SER A 231 -0.02 13.78 9.68
N LEU A 232 -0.29 15.04 9.39
CA LEU A 232 -1.27 15.44 8.38
C LEU A 232 -0.64 15.26 7.00
N GLY A 233 -1.23 14.40 6.17
CA GLY A 233 -0.65 14.05 4.86
C GLY A 233 0.72 13.39 4.97
N GLY A 234 1.59 13.64 3.99
CA GLY A 234 2.91 13.03 3.89
C GLY A 234 2.96 11.81 2.97
N TRP A 235 4.02 11.01 3.11
CA TRP A 235 4.20 9.75 2.37
C TRP A 235 5.24 8.87 3.06
N VAL A 236 5.25 7.59 2.72
CA VAL A 236 6.27 6.63 3.12
C VAL A 236 6.81 5.92 1.89
N ALA A 237 8.12 5.74 1.83
CA ALA A 237 8.80 5.06 0.73
C ALA A 237 9.88 4.11 1.23
N LEU A 238 10.14 3.09 0.42
CA LEU A 238 11.37 2.34 0.46
C LEU A 238 12.22 2.73 -0.75
N ILE A 239 13.39 3.27 -0.48
CA ILE A 239 14.37 3.62 -1.51
C ILE A 239 15.37 2.48 -1.66
N GLN A 240 15.67 2.11 -2.90
CA GLN A 240 16.75 1.19 -3.25
C GLN A 240 17.50 1.75 -4.46
N HIS A 241 18.68 2.26 -4.22
CA HIS A 241 19.50 2.93 -5.24
C HIS A 241 18.80 4.13 -5.89
N TYR A 242 18.46 3.97 -7.17
CA TYR A 242 17.81 4.97 -8.01
C TYR A 242 16.30 4.77 -8.08
N PHE A 243 15.79 3.74 -7.44
CA PHE A 243 14.38 3.36 -7.49
C PHE A 243 13.74 3.51 -6.12
N LEU A 244 12.45 3.68 -6.12
CA LEU A 244 11.64 3.68 -4.90
C LEU A 244 10.29 3.04 -5.16
N SER A 245 9.72 2.50 -4.10
CA SER A 245 8.29 2.26 -4.00
C SER A 245 7.72 3.12 -2.87
N ALA A 246 6.57 3.76 -3.10
CA ALA A 246 6.02 4.69 -2.12
C ALA A 246 4.49 4.61 -2.05
N TRP A 247 3.97 4.73 -0.83
CA TRP A 247 2.57 4.99 -0.58
C TRP A 247 2.34 6.46 -0.21
N VAL A 248 1.40 7.08 -0.90
CA VAL A 248 1.00 8.47 -0.69
C VAL A 248 -0.50 8.52 -0.38
N PRO A 249 -0.90 8.93 0.83
CA PRO A 249 -2.30 9.06 1.24
C PRO A 249 -2.93 10.37 0.77
N ASN A 250 -4.18 10.58 1.15
CA ASN A 250 -4.83 11.88 1.05
C ASN A 250 -4.10 12.90 1.94
N GLN A 251 -3.70 14.03 1.36
CA GLN A 251 -2.88 15.04 2.04
C GLN A 251 -3.65 15.90 3.06
N SER A 252 -4.96 15.75 3.14
CA SER A 252 -5.83 16.52 4.06
C SER A 252 -6.27 15.73 5.30
N SER A 253 -5.76 14.51 5.49
CA SER A 253 -6.12 13.63 6.61
C SER A 253 -4.90 13.28 7.45
N GLU A 254 -5.13 12.93 8.71
CA GLU A 254 -4.08 12.47 9.62
C GLU A 254 -3.83 10.98 9.48
N TYR A 255 -2.56 10.61 9.57
CA TYR A 255 -2.09 9.23 9.49
C TYR A 255 -1.04 8.95 10.56
N LEU A 256 -0.99 7.70 11.01
CA LEU A 256 0.07 7.19 11.87
C LEU A 256 1.06 6.43 11.00
N TYR A 257 2.20 7.05 10.72
CA TYR A 257 3.33 6.43 10.01
C TYR A 257 4.11 5.54 10.95
N GLN A 258 4.52 4.36 10.48
CA GLN A 258 5.22 3.38 11.30
C GLN A 258 6.23 2.59 10.47
N ALA A 259 7.35 2.20 11.12
CA ALA A 259 8.21 1.13 10.63
C ALA A 259 8.62 0.20 11.76
N ARG A 260 8.75 -1.10 11.47
CA ARG A 260 9.07 -2.15 12.44
C ARG A 260 9.88 -3.26 11.82
N TYR A 261 10.60 -3.95 12.68
CA TYR A 261 11.27 -5.19 12.37
C TYR A 261 10.62 -6.34 13.15
N SER A 262 10.37 -7.44 12.45
CA SER A 262 9.91 -8.68 13.05
C SER A 262 11.05 -9.68 13.14
N ASN A 263 11.48 -10.01 14.35
CA ASN A 263 12.51 -11.04 14.57
C ASN A 263 12.06 -12.44 14.11
N ARG A 264 10.75 -12.71 14.09
CA ARG A 264 10.20 -14.02 13.67
C ARG A 264 10.30 -14.21 12.18
N SER A 265 9.95 -13.21 11.40
CA SER A 265 9.95 -13.26 9.94
C SER A 265 11.22 -12.69 9.32
N GLU A 266 12.08 -12.03 10.12
CA GLU A 266 13.29 -11.31 9.66
C GLU A 266 12.98 -10.24 8.61
N ARG A 267 11.85 -9.53 8.78
CA ARG A 267 11.33 -8.57 7.81
C ARG A 267 11.08 -7.20 8.42
N PHE A 268 11.27 -6.21 7.60
CA PHE A 268 10.90 -4.83 7.86
C PHE A 268 9.57 -4.52 7.21
N SER A 269 8.67 -3.91 7.99
CA SER A 269 7.38 -3.41 7.53
C SER A 269 7.34 -1.91 7.74
N LEU A 270 6.99 -1.16 6.71
CA LEU A 270 6.83 0.29 6.78
C LEU A 270 5.52 0.68 6.10
N GLY A 271 4.83 1.67 6.67
CA GLY A 271 3.51 2.05 6.16
C GLY A 271 2.84 3.09 7.04
N TYR A 272 1.54 3.21 6.86
CA TYR A 272 0.70 4.03 7.74
C TYR A 272 -0.68 3.41 7.92
N THR A 273 -1.31 3.81 9.02
CA THR A 273 -2.74 3.57 9.25
C THR A 273 -3.49 4.89 9.25
N SER A 274 -4.73 4.85 8.78
CA SER A 274 -5.68 5.94 8.97
C SER A 274 -6.45 5.77 10.27
N ARG A 275 -7.38 6.70 10.53
CA ARG A 275 -8.25 6.63 11.69
C ARG A 275 -9.11 5.38 11.66
N GLU A 276 -9.24 4.73 12.81
CA GLU A 276 -10.19 3.65 13.03
C GLU A 276 -11.63 4.16 12.87
N SER A 277 -12.47 3.32 12.29
CA SER A 277 -13.88 3.59 12.08
C SER A 277 -14.72 2.43 12.59
N VAL A 278 -15.88 2.76 13.13
CA VAL A 278 -16.87 1.79 13.54
C VAL A 278 -17.77 1.45 12.36
N VAL A 279 -17.90 0.16 12.05
CA VAL A 279 -18.65 -0.35 10.89
C VAL A 279 -19.71 -1.33 11.38
N ASN A 280 -20.98 -1.08 11.02
CA ASN A 280 -22.13 -1.93 11.36
C ASN A 280 -22.53 -2.80 10.16
N TYR A 281 -23.51 -3.66 10.33
CA TYR A 281 -24.09 -4.43 9.23
C TYR A 281 -24.60 -3.52 8.10
N GLY A 282 -24.18 -3.81 6.87
CA GLY A 282 -24.55 -3.05 5.69
C GLY A 282 -23.78 -1.75 5.48
N ASP A 283 -22.94 -1.34 6.45
CA ASP A 283 -22.06 -0.19 6.27
C ASP A 283 -20.84 -0.55 5.44
N SER A 284 -20.22 0.45 4.88
CA SER A 284 -18.96 0.32 4.15
C SER A 284 -17.94 1.37 4.57
N ILE A 285 -16.67 1.03 4.44
CA ILE A 285 -15.55 1.95 4.58
C ILE A 285 -14.67 1.85 3.33
N SER A 286 -14.19 2.99 2.84
CA SER A 286 -13.30 3.07 1.69
C SER A 286 -12.08 3.91 1.99
N THR A 287 -10.96 3.56 1.36
CA THR A 287 -9.71 4.32 1.43
C THR A 287 -9.10 4.41 0.05
N LYS A 288 -8.52 5.57 -0.27
CA LYS A 288 -7.85 5.81 -1.55
C LYS A 288 -6.43 6.25 -1.31
N ASN A 289 -5.50 5.53 -1.92
CA ASN A 289 -4.06 5.74 -1.79
C ASN A 289 -3.40 5.74 -3.17
N ILE A 290 -2.23 6.33 -3.27
CA ILE A 290 -1.41 6.28 -4.48
C ILE A 290 -0.19 5.42 -4.18
N LEU A 291 0.04 4.42 -5.01
CA LEU A 291 1.27 3.64 -5.05
C LEU A 291 2.14 4.13 -6.20
N TYR A 292 3.37 4.49 -5.90
CA TYR A 292 4.44 4.66 -6.88
C TYR A 292 5.35 3.43 -6.85
N VAL A 293 5.76 3.01 -8.04
CA VAL A 293 6.63 1.84 -8.20
C VAL A 293 7.81 2.18 -9.09
#